data_a84facbf7aa3845e5886fae2d2cbd004
#
_entry.id   a84facbf7aa3845e5886fae2d2cbd004
#
_cell.length_a   1.000
_cell.length_b   1.000
_cell.length_c   1.000
_cell.angle_alpha   90.00
_cell.angle_beta   90.00
_cell.angle_gamma   90.00
#
_symmetry.space_group_name_H-M   'P 1'
#
loop_
_entity.id
_entity.type
_entity.pdbx_description
1 polymer ?
#
loop_
_entity_poly.entity_id
_entity_poly.type
_entity_poly.pdbx_seq_one_letter_code
_entity_poly.pdbx_strand_id
1 'polypeptide(L)'
;SYIGYKDICLECPKAGDVGTIRLEPDAIALGEAVVTGKLPTYQLKGSSLVTNIRETLLSTVGTANDVLSHIPGLESSDGKYTVFGKGEPLIYINNRLVRDNSELERLSSKDISKVELIQNPGAEYDATVKAVLKIRTVRHAGEGLGVNVRSNVSQSHKTSNTDQLNLNYRKNGLDLFGMVNYSLWQAQTRQRTSSCIQVDTLWEQKAETTVDQSSRSVYGQLGANYEVNEHHSFGATYEGNKGFNSGADFISDNTMYANKTVYDVLHYQTRMETDVNQHKVNAYYEGRFNDKLTISFNADWLTGSSENRMFANENSEM
;
A
#
# COMPACT_ATOMS: atom_id res chain seq x y z
N SER A 1 63.25 -4.06 -2.64
CA SER A 1 62.10 -3.57 -3.45
C SER A 1 61.63 -2.23 -2.92
N TYR A 2 61.34 -1.28 -3.83
CA TYR A 2 60.74 0.02 -3.47
C TYR A 2 59.24 -0.10 -3.76
N ILE A 3 58.43 0.41 -2.86
CA ILE A 3 56.95 0.40 -3.04
C ILE A 3 56.61 1.23 -4.29
N GLY A 4 55.88 0.63 -5.24
CA GLY A 4 55.42 1.24 -6.49
C GLY A 4 56.37 1.00 -7.69
N TYR A 5 57.34 0.11 -7.57
CA TYR A 5 58.20 -0.33 -8.67
C TYR A 5 58.26 -1.83 -8.78
N LYS A 6 58.42 -2.35 -10.01
CA LYS A 6 58.59 -3.78 -10.27
C LYS A 6 59.88 -4.29 -9.67
N ASP A 7 59.87 -5.48 -9.13
CA ASP A 7 61.07 -6.16 -8.68
C ASP A 7 61.93 -6.58 -9.86
N ILE A 8 63.23 -6.25 -9.83
CA ILE A 8 64.21 -6.64 -10.81
C ILE A 8 65.19 -7.56 -10.12
N CYS A 9 65.41 -8.73 -10.70
CA CYS A 9 66.41 -9.68 -10.27
C CYS A 9 67.62 -9.58 -11.22
N LEU A 10 68.77 -9.20 -10.70
CA LEU A 10 70.02 -9.12 -11.45
C LEU A 10 70.95 -10.28 -11.07
N GLU A 11 71.53 -10.96 -12.05
CA GLU A 11 72.59 -11.91 -11.80
C GLU A 11 73.82 -11.13 -11.36
N CYS A 12 74.35 -11.37 -10.13
CA CYS A 12 75.52 -10.74 -9.62
C CYS A 12 76.79 -11.10 -10.41
N PRO A 13 77.48 -10.16 -11.06
CA PRO A 13 78.74 -10.39 -11.65
C PRO A 13 79.78 -10.66 -10.55
N LYS A 14 80.74 -11.56 -10.82
CA LYS A 14 81.78 -12.00 -9.83
C LYS A 14 82.72 -10.93 -9.32
N ALA A 15 82.80 -9.77 -9.92
CA ALA A 15 83.37 -8.53 -9.44
C ALA A 15 83.06 -7.40 -10.44
N GLY A 16 82.64 -6.24 -9.96
CA GLY A 16 82.46 -5.07 -10.79
C GLY A 16 81.25 -4.17 -10.40
N ASP A 17 81.19 -3.00 -10.99
CA ASP A 17 80.14 -2.06 -10.88
C ASP A 17 78.89 -2.60 -11.63
N VAL A 18 77.74 -2.66 -10.96
CA VAL A 18 76.48 -3.11 -11.54
C VAL A 18 75.74 -2.07 -12.41
N GLY A 19 76.39 -0.87 -12.53
CA GLY A 19 75.80 0.21 -13.34
C GLY A 19 74.59 0.85 -12.75
N THR A 20 73.89 1.65 -13.59
CA THR A 20 72.67 2.35 -13.19
C THR A 20 71.46 1.43 -13.42
N ILE A 21 70.79 1.04 -12.35
CA ILE A 21 69.56 0.26 -12.40
C ILE A 21 68.39 1.22 -12.52
N ARG A 22 67.62 1.14 -13.64
CA ARG A 22 66.35 1.85 -13.81
C ARG A 22 65.22 0.96 -13.34
N LEU A 23 64.49 1.41 -12.34
CA LEU A 23 63.26 0.74 -11.87
C LEU A 23 62.08 1.17 -12.74
N GLU A 24 61.27 0.21 -13.20
CA GLU A 24 60.00 0.48 -13.86
C GLU A 24 58.91 0.70 -12.82
N PRO A 25 58.10 1.78 -12.94
CA PRO A 25 56.97 1.97 -12.05
C PRO A 25 55.99 0.76 -12.17
N ASP A 26 55.61 0.19 -11.04
CA ASP A 26 54.53 -0.78 -10.97
C ASP A 26 53.23 -0.01 -10.72
N ALA A 27 52.64 0.48 -11.82
CA ALA A 27 51.31 1.09 -11.77
C ALA A 27 50.28 -0.02 -11.57
N ILE A 28 50.02 -0.39 -10.33
CA ILE A 28 48.78 -1.09 -9.98
C ILE A 28 47.68 -0.11 -10.26
N ALA A 29 47.01 -0.26 -11.39
CA ALA A 29 45.71 0.38 -11.63
C ALA A 29 44.75 -0.14 -10.56
N LEU A 30 44.60 0.64 -9.46
CA LEU A 30 43.53 0.42 -8.52
C LEU A 30 42.23 0.53 -9.36
N GLY A 31 41.58 -0.61 -9.58
CA GLY A 31 40.27 -0.63 -10.19
C GLY A 31 39.40 0.35 -9.44
N GLU A 32 38.63 1.13 -10.17
CA GLU A 32 37.69 2.12 -9.63
C GLU A 32 36.89 1.46 -8.49
N ALA A 33 37.17 1.83 -7.25
CA ALA A 33 36.38 1.41 -6.10
C ALA A 33 35.06 2.17 -6.17
N VAL A 34 34.06 1.60 -6.88
CA VAL A 34 32.70 2.12 -6.85
C VAL A 34 32.15 1.86 -5.45
N VAL A 35 32.26 2.85 -4.58
CA VAL A 35 31.58 2.83 -3.29
C VAL A 35 30.11 3.08 -3.55
N THR A 36 29.33 2.02 -3.76
CA THR A 36 27.86 2.09 -3.75
C THR A 36 27.42 2.30 -2.31
N GLY A 37 27.27 3.55 -1.92
CA GLY A 37 26.67 3.90 -0.64
C GLY A 37 25.20 3.50 -0.66
N LYS A 38 24.77 2.53 0.15
CA LYS A 38 23.36 2.27 0.39
C LYS A 38 22.78 3.41 1.21
N LEU A 39 21.67 3.99 0.75
CA LEU A 39 20.93 4.97 1.55
C LEU A 39 20.45 4.29 2.85
N PRO A 40 20.56 4.94 4.01
CA PRO A 40 20.02 4.41 5.25
C PRO A 40 18.49 4.26 5.11
N THR A 41 17.93 3.21 5.72
CA THR A 41 16.50 2.93 5.67
C THR A 41 15.68 4.10 6.23
N TYR A 42 16.14 4.74 7.28
CA TYR A 42 15.47 5.86 7.93
C TYR A 42 16.39 7.09 7.94
N GLN A 43 15.82 8.23 7.57
CA GLN A 43 16.52 9.52 7.56
C GLN A 43 15.59 10.61 8.10
N LEU A 44 16.10 11.45 8.99
CA LEU A 44 15.43 12.68 9.38
C LEU A 44 15.84 13.78 8.39
N LYS A 45 14.85 14.42 7.77
CA LYS A 45 15.05 15.54 6.86
C LYS A 45 14.18 16.72 7.30
N GLY A 46 14.78 17.62 8.06
CA GLY A 46 14.02 18.69 8.72
C GLY A 46 13.03 18.12 9.74
N SER A 47 11.76 18.43 9.58
CA SER A 47 10.65 17.89 10.40
C SER A 47 10.04 16.59 9.85
N SER A 48 10.61 16.05 8.78
CA SER A 48 10.10 14.86 8.10
C SER A 48 10.96 13.64 8.40
N LEU A 49 10.33 12.50 8.63
CA LEU A 49 10.95 11.19 8.64
C LEU A 49 10.82 10.57 7.25
N VAL A 50 11.95 10.38 6.58
CA VAL A 50 12.00 9.70 5.28
C VAL A 50 12.41 8.25 5.48
N THR A 51 11.58 7.32 5.04
CA THR A 51 11.86 5.88 5.02
C THR A 51 12.11 5.46 3.57
N ASN A 52 13.31 5.02 3.27
CA ASN A 52 13.66 4.47 1.97
C ASN A 52 13.18 3.01 1.90
N ILE A 53 12.37 2.69 0.91
CA ILE A 53 11.78 1.35 0.73
C ILE A 53 12.58 0.55 -0.29
N ARG A 54 12.95 1.21 -1.40
CA ARG A 54 13.73 0.58 -2.46
C ARG A 54 15.04 0.00 -1.91
N GLU A 55 15.38 -1.22 -2.31
CA GLU A 55 16.60 -1.93 -1.91
C GLU A 55 16.70 -2.26 -0.40
N THR A 56 15.56 -2.17 0.31
CA THR A 56 15.44 -2.62 1.70
C THR A 56 14.51 -3.82 1.81
N LEU A 57 14.46 -4.47 2.98
CA LEU A 57 13.52 -5.56 3.26
C LEU A 57 12.06 -5.10 3.12
N LEU A 58 11.77 -3.82 3.33
CA LEU A 58 10.43 -3.26 3.21
C LEU A 58 9.88 -3.34 1.77
N SER A 59 10.73 -3.46 0.76
CA SER A 59 10.28 -3.66 -0.63
C SER A 59 9.67 -5.03 -0.89
N THR A 60 9.81 -5.99 0.03
CA THR A 60 9.34 -7.38 -0.13
C THR A 60 8.14 -7.73 0.75
N VAL A 61 7.64 -6.80 1.57
CA VAL A 61 6.58 -7.09 2.56
C VAL A 61 5.19 -7.28 1.95
N GLY A 62 4.96 -6.88 0.70
CA GLY A 62 3.69 -7.11 -0.01
C GLY A 62 3.06 -5.86 -0.57
N THR A 63 2.31 -5.12 0.21
CA THR A 63 1.53 -3.94 -0.19
C THR A 63 2.04 -2.66 0.49
N ALA A 64 1.50 -1.50 0.07
CA ALA A 64 1.78 -0.26 0.78
C ALA A 64 1.24 -0.31 2.23
N ASN A 65 0.12 -0.96 2.49
CA ASN A 65 -0.38 -1.19 3.85
C ASN A 65 0.68 -1.87 4.73
N ASP A 66 1.30 -2.94 4.20
CA ASP A 66 2.34 -3.66 4.93
C ASP A 66 3.56 -2.79 5.16
N VAL A 67 3.96 -1.97 4.18
CA VAL A 67 5.05 -0.99 4.33
C VAL A 67 4.72 0.02 5.43
N LEU A 68 3.50 0.59 5.40
CA LEU A 68 3.09 1.64 6.34
C LEU A 68 3.03 1.15 7.78
N SER A 69 2.70 -0.13 8.02
CA SER A 69 2.72 -0.74 9.35
C SER A 69 4.14 -0.79 9.99
N HIS A 70 5.18 -0.62 9.18
CA HIS A 70 6.57 -0.62 9.61
C HIS A 70 7.21 0.77 9.65
N ILE A 71 6.44 1.84 9.37
CA ILE A 71 6.94 3.22 9.44
C ILE A 71 6.98 3.69 10.89
N PRO A 72 8.14 4.11 11.42
CA PRO A 72 8.23 4.62 12.79
C PRO A 72 7.33 5.84 13.01
N GLY A 73 6.57 5.83 14.10
CA GLY A 73 5.65 6.91 14.46
C GLY A 73 4.29 6.87 13.77
N LEU A 74 4.04 5.84 12.96
CA LEU A 74 2.75 5.55 12.36
C LEU A 74 2.16 4.28 13.00
N GLU A 75 0.95 4.37 13.51
CA GLU A 75 0.17 3.24 14.02
C GLU A 75 -0.87 2.85 12.97
N SER A 76 -1.02 1.56 12.73
CA SER A 76 -2.03 1.00 11.82
C SER A 76 -2.97 0.08 12.59
N SER A 77 -4.28 0.34 12.49
CA SER A 77 -5.33 -0.53 13.02
C SER A 77 -6.50 -0.55 12.06
N ASP A 78 -6.90 -1.76 11.63
CA ASP A 78 -8.05 -1.98 10.75
C ASP A 78 -8.06 -1.12 9.46
N GLY A 79 -6.88 -0.96 8.85
CA GLY A 79 -6.72 -0.15 7.63
C GLY A 79 -6.78 1.36 7.84
N LYS A 80 -6.83 1.82 9.10
CA LYS A 80 -6.70 3.23 9.47
C LYS A 80 -5.29 3.49 9.98
N TYR A 81 -4.80 4.68 9.69
CA TYR A 81 -3.47 5.12 10.10
C TYR A 81 -3.58 6.31 11.04
N THR A 82 -2.84 6.24 12.14
CA THR A 82 -2.72 7.34 13.09
C THR A 82 -1.27 7.67 13.36
N VAL A 83 -0.94 8.94 13.39
CA VAL A 83 0.38 9.42 13.81
C VAL A 83 0.32 9.75 15.29
N PHE A 84 1.26 9.22 16.07
CA PHE A 84 1.28 9.38 17.52
C PHE A 84 1.14 10.86 17.93
N GLY A 85 0.10 11.16 18.72
CA GLY A 85 -0.20 12.51 19.19
C GLY A 85 -0.70 13.52 18.14
N LYS A 86 -0.93 13.09 16.88
CA LYS A 86 -1.35 13.96 15.77
C LYS A 86 -2.68 13.54 15.13
N GLY A 87 -3.09 12.27 15.29
CA GLY A 87 -4.29 11.73 14.67
C GLY A 87 -4.06 11.22 13.23
N GLU A 88 -5.12 11.19 12.42
CA GLU A 88 -5.07 10.66 11.06
C GLU A 88 -4.28 11.61 10.13
N PRO A 89 -3.24 11.09 9.40
CA PRO A 89 -2.52 11.88 8.43
C PRO A 89 -3.27 11.98 7.11
N LEU A 90 -3.06 13.05 6.34
CA LEU A 90 -3.38 13.06 4.93
C LEU A 90 -2.36 12.22 4.17
N ILE A 91 -2.84 11.27 3.37
CA ILE A 91 -1.97 10.35 2.61
C ILE A 91 -1.94 10.76 1.15
N TYR A 92 -0.75 10.89 0.59
CA TYR A 92 -0.53 11.20 -0.82
C TYR A 92 0.29 10.11 -1.49
N ILE A 93 -0.11 9.72 -2.70
CA ILE A 93 0.69 8.91 -3.61
C ILE A 93 1.08 9.78 -4.80
N ASN A 94 2.39 10.01 -5.00
CA ASN A 94 2.92 10.87 -6.07
C ASN A 94 2.22 12.23 -6.18
N ASN A 95 2.06 12.94 -5.03
CA ASN A 95 1.35 14.22 -4.88
C ASN A 95 -0.18 14.17 -5.04
N ARG A 96 -0.78 13.04 -5.35
CA ARG A 96 -2.24 12.85 -5.41
C ARG A 96 -2.76 12.39 -4.04
N LEU A 97 -3.77 13.08 -3.52
CA LEU A 97 -4.42 12.71 -2.25
C LEU A 97 -5.12 11.34 -2.38
N VAL A 98 -4.81 10.43 -1.47
CA VAL A 98 -5.51 9.15 -1.31
C VAL A 98 -6.84 9.41 -0.60
N ARG A 99 -7.93 9.08 -1.23
CA ARG A 99 -9.28 9.22 -0.66
C ARG A 99 -9.86 7.91 -0.15
N ASP A 100 -9.31 6.79 -0.61
CA ASP A 100 -9.73 5.44 -0.26
C ASP A 100 -8.49 4.60 0.06
N ASN A 101 -8.43 4.10 1.29
CA ASN A 101 -7.31 3.28 1.76
C ASN A 101 -7.14 1.97 0.98
N SER A 102 -8.16 1.50 0.26
CA SER A 102 -8.02 0.37 -0.64
C SER A 102 -6.98 0.60 -1.76
N GLU A 103 -6.65 1.87 -2.07
CA GLU A 103 -5.56 2.18 -2.99
C GLU A 103 -4.19 1.71 -2.43
N LEU A 104 -4.02 1.77 -1.11
CA LEU A 104 -2.79 1.32 -0.43
C LEU A 104 -2.65 -0.21 -0.43
N GLU A 105 -3.76 -0.93 -0.37
CA GLU A 105 -3.78 -2.40 -0.46
C GLU A 105 -3.36 -2.88 -1.85
N ARG A 106 -3.69 -2.11 -2.88
CA ARG A 106 -3.39 -2.44 -4.28
C ARG A 106 -1.97 -2.04 -4.69
N LEU A 107 -1.38 -1.04 -4.04
CA LEU A 107 -0.03 -0.59 -4.34
C LEU A 107 1.00 -1.60 -3.80
N SER A 108 1.80 -2.17 -4.69
CA SER A 108 2.84 -3.11 -4.31
C SER A 108 4.00 -2.41 -3.59
N SER A 109 4.54 -3.03 -2.53
CA SER A 109 5.73 -2.52 -1.83
C SER A 109 6.95 -2.38 -2.75
N LYS A 110 7.07 -3.21 -3.79
CA LYS A 110 8.14 -3.13 -4.80
C LYS A 110 8.07 -1.86 -5.65
N ASP A 111 6.88 -1.31 -5.79
CA ASP A 111 6.64 -0.09 -6.57
C ASP A 111 6.81 1.18 -5.73
N ILE A 112 7.16 1.05 -4.44
CA ILE A 112 7.42 2.18 -3.55
C ILE A 112 8.92 2.47 -3.50
N SER A 113 9.28 3.73 -3.77
CA SER A 113 10.65 4.23 -3.63
C SER A 113 10.95 4.64 -2.19
N LYS A 114 10.09 5.48 -1.64
CA LYS A 114 10.20 6.01 -0.28
C LYS A 114 8.86 6.45 0.26
N VAL A 115 8.78 6.50 1.58
CA VAL A 115 7.67 7.09 2.33
C VAL A 115 8.22 8.23 3.18
N GLU A 116 7.56 9.38 3.15
CA GLU A 116 7.91 10.55 3.93
C GLU A 116 6.77 10.90 4.88
N LEU A 117 7.03 10.84 6.18
CA LEU A 117 6.11 11.23 7.23
C LEU A 117 6.46 12.64 7.71
N ILE A 118 5.59 13.61 7.45
CA ILE A 118 5.69 15.00 7.86
C ILE A 118 4.81 15.19 9.08
N GLN A 119 5.43 15.32 10.25
CA GLN A 119 4.71 15.45 11.51
C GLN A 119 4.26 16.88 11.83
N ASN A 120 4.86 17.88 11.19
CA ASN A 120 4.48 19.27 11.30
C ASN A 120 4.38 19.84 9.88
N PRO A 121 3.24 19.64 9.20
CA PRO A 121 3.02 20.18 7.87
C PRO A 121 3.04 21.71 7.91
N GLY A 122 3.67 22.31 6.91
CA GLY A 122 3.79 23.75 6.77
C GLY A 122 2.49 24.41 6.30
N ALA A 123 2.56 25.71 6.01
CA ALA A 123 1.43 26.52 5.57
C ALA A 123 0.84 26.14 4.19
N GLU A 124 1.44 25.15 3.52
CA GLU A 124 0.92 24.57 2.27
C GLU A 124 -0.31 23.67 2.51
N TYR A 125 -0.57 23.29 3.76
CA TYR A 125 -1.71 22.47 4.17
C TYR A 125 -2.69 23.26 5.03
N ASP A 126 -3.95 22.81 5.06
CA ASP A 126 -4.95 23.37 5.94
C ASP A 126 -4.51 23.30 7.41
N ALA A 127 -4.86 24.28 8.22
CA ALA A 127 -4.48 24.37 9.63
C ALA A 127 -5.00 23.19 10.49
N THR A 128 -6.01 22.47 10.03
CA THR A 128 -6.55 21.26 10.67
C THR A 128 -5.67 20.03 10.44
N VAL A 129 -4.82 20.04 9.42
CA VAL A 129 -3.94 18.92 9.06
C VAL A 129 -2.77 18.85 10.03
N LYS A 130 -2.70 17.80 10.82
CA LYS A 130 -1.66 17.60 11.86
C LYS A 130 -0.48 16.78 11.39
N ALA A 131 -0.66 15.95 10.36
CA ALA A 131 0.38 15.13 9.78
C ALA A 131 0.09 14.83 8.30
N VAL A 132 1.14 14.64 7.52
CA VAL A 132 1.04 14.26 6.10
C VAL A 132 1.98 13.10 5.81
N LEU A 133 1.49 12.12 5.07
CA LEU A 133 2.24 10.95 4.63
C LEU A 133 2.36 11.00 3.10
N LYS A 134 3.57 11.13 2.58
CA LYS A 134 3.84 11.16 1.14
C LYS A 134 4.50 9.85 0.71
N ILE A 135 3.80 9.06 -0.10
CA ILE A 135 4.32 7.85 -0.72
C ILE A 135 4.83 8.23 -2.12
N ARG A 136 6.10 7.95 -2.38
CA ARG A 136 6.70 8.09 -3.70
C ARG A 136 6.90 6.73 -4.30
N THR A 137 6.35 6.52 -5.49
CA THR A 137 6.56 5.27 -6.22
C THR A 137 7.90 5.28 -6.95
N VAL A 138 8.40 4.09 -7.25
CA VAL A 138 9.58 3.92 -8.07
C VAL A 138 9.26 4.42 -9.48
N ARG A 139 10.04 5.37 -9.99
CA ARG A 139 10.09 5.58 -11.42
C ARG A 139 10.87 4.40 -11.99
N HIS A 140 10.23 3.57 -12.78
CA HIS A 140 10.94 2.47 -13.44
C HIS A 140 12.03 3.08 -14.32
N ALA A 141 13.28 2.81 -13.97
CA ALA A 141 14.41 3.27 -14.73
C ALA A 141 14.46 2.48 -16.04
N GLY A 142 14.06 3.10 -17.13
CA GLY A 142 14.10 2.51 -18.46
C GLY A 142 12.81 2.73 -19.24
N GLU A 143 12.95 2.80 -20.55
CA GLU A 143 11.84 2.76 -21.50
C GLU A 143 11.45 1.29 -21.75
N GLY A 144 10.18 1.04 -22.01
CA GLY A 144 9.70 -0.30 -22.35
C GLY A 144 8.35 -0.65 -21.73
N LEU A 145 8.00 -1.91 -21.88
CA LEU A 145 6.79 -2.52 -21.34
C LEU A 145 7.13 -3.30 -20.07
N GLY A 146 6.43 -3.00 -18.99
CA GLY A 146 6.45 -3.75 -17.74
C GLY A 146 5.12 -4.48 -17.53
N VAL A 147 5.19 -5.73 -17.08
CA VAL A 147 4.03 -6.54 -16.71
C VAL A 147 4.29 -7.14 -15.33
N ASN A 148 3.33 -6.98 -14.43
CA ASN A 148 3.37 -7.62 -13.12
C ASN A 148 2.05 -8.34 -12.87
N VAL A 149 2.13 -9.61 -12.47
CA VAL A 149 0.97 -10.43 -12.09
C VAL A 149 1.15 -10.84 -10.64
N ARG A 150 0.12 -10.66 -9.85
CA ARG A 150 0.07 -11.12 -8.47
C ARG A 150 -1.22 -11.90 -8.24
N SER A 151 -1.11 -13.06 -7.64
CA SER A 151 -2.23 -13.86 -7.17
C SER A 151 -2.01 -14.20 -5.69
N ASN A 152 -3.04 -14.00 -4.89
CA ASN A 152 -3.03 -14.35 -3.47
C ASN A 152 -4.28 -15.16 -3.17
N VAL A 153 -4.08 -16.37 -2.64
CA VAL A 153 -5.15 -17.26 -2.21
C VAL A 153 -4.99 -17.49 -0.72
N SER A 154 -6.05 -17.26 0.02
CA SER A 154 -6.12 -17.57 1.44
C SER A 154 -7.25 -18.53 1.73
N GLN A 155 -6.99 -19.48 2.62
CA GLN A 155 -7.95 -20.50 3.03
C GLN A 155 -8.21 -20.41 4.53
N SER A 156 -9.48 -20.22 4.88
CA SER A 156 -9.98 -20.44 6.23
C SER A 156 -11.16 -21.43 6.19
N HIS A 157 -12.33 -21.12 6.73
CA HIS A 157 -13.54 -21.90 6.45
C HIS A 157 -13.96 -21.82 4.97
N LYS A 158 -13.73 -20.67 4.35
CA LYS A 158 -13.98 -20.41 2.93
C LYS A 158 -12.71 -19.92 2.26
N THR A 159 -12.63 -20.07 0.96
CA THR A 159 -11.47 -19.63 0.16
C THR A 159 -11.67 -18.19 -0.29
N SER A 160 -10.69 -17.35 -0.05
CA SER A 160 -10.61 -15.98 -0.58
C SER A 160 -9.49 -15.90 -1.62
N ASN A 161 -9.68 -15.13 -2.66
CA ASN A 161 -8.72 -14.96 -3.75
C ASN A 161 -8.62 -13.49 -4.17
N THR A 162 -7.41 -13.05 -4.48
CA THR A 162 -7.15 -11.73 -5.06
C THR A 162 -6.15 -11.87 -6.18
N ASP A 163 -6.56 -11.54 -7.41
CA ASP A 163 -5.74 -11.56 -8.60
C ASP A 163 -5.55 -10.15 -9.14
N GLN A 164 -4.32 -9.78 -9.45
CA GLN A 164 -3.97 -8.45 -9.92
C GLN A 164 -3.02 -8.55 -11.11
N LEU A 165 -3.34 -7.80 -12.16
CA LEU A 165 -2.49 -7.56 -13.32
C LEU A 165 -2.16 -6.08 -13.39
N ASN A 166 -0.88 -5.74 -13.42
CA ASN A 166 -0.39 -4.39 -13.68
C ASN A 166 0.34 -4.38 -15.02
N LEU A 167 0.08 -3.34 -15.79
CA LEU A 167 0.74 -3.05 -17.06
C LEU A 167 1.27 -1.63 -17.01
N ASN A 168 2.50 -1.43 -17.44
CA ASN A 168 3.08 -0.11 -17.60
C ASN A 168 3.91 -0.06 -18.88
N TYR A 169 3.81 1.05 -19.59
CA TYR A 169 4.60 1.33 -20.78
C TYR A 169 5.16 2.73 -20.72
N ARG A 170 6.48 2.85 -20.84
CA ARG A 170 7.17 4.13 -20.79
C ARG A 170 8.03 4.35 -22.02
N LYS A 171 7.90 5.52 -22.63
CA LYS A 171 8.74 5.95 -23.75
C LYS A 171 8.73 7.47 -23.90
N ASN A 172 9.90 8.08 -24.04
CA ASN A 172 10.04 9.52 -24.34
C ASN A 172 9.19 10.44 -23.45
N GLY A 173 9.25 10.24 -22.12
CA GLY A 173 8.46 11.04 -21.16
C GLY A 173 6.99 10.64 -21.04
N LEU A 174 6.46 9.81 -21.93
CA LEU A 174 5.13 9.22 -21.82
C LEU A 174 5.20 7.99 -20.90
N ASP A 175 4.30 7.93 -19.93
CA ASP A 175 4.12 6.81 -19.02
C ASP A 175 2.65 6.40 -19.03
N LEU A 176 2.34 5.27 -19.65
CA LEU A 176 1.02 4.67 -19.68
C LEU A 176 0.97 3.55 -18.66
N PHE A 177 -0.05 3.51 -17.83
CA PHE A 177 -0.22 2.45 -16.85
C PHE A 177 -1.66 1.97 -16.77
N GLY A 178 -1.80 0.70 -16.43
CA GLY A 178 -3.08 0.08 -16.22
C GLY A 178 -3.00 -1.00 -15.16
N MET A 179 -4.09 -1.18 -14.43
CA MET A 179 -4.24 -2.23 -13.45
C MET A 179 -5.65 -2.81 -13.52
N VAL A 180 -5.75 -4.12 -13.38
CA VAL A 180 -7.00 -4.82 -13.11
C VAL A 180 -6.80 -5.68 -11.87
N ASN A 181 -7.72 -5.57 -10.93
CA ASN A 181 -7.74 -6.37 -9.71
C ASN A 181 -9.11 -7.04 -9.59
N TYR A 182 -9.11 -8.34 -9.42
CA TYR A 182 -10.29 -9.13 -9.03
C TYR A 182 -10.10 -9.58 -7.59
N SER A 183 -11.11 -9.36 -6.76
CA SER A 183 -11.11 -9.80 -5.36
C SER A 183 -12.37 -10.59 -5.05
N LEU A 184 -12.17 -11.77 -4.47
CA LEU A 184 -13.18 -12.58 -3.82
C LEU A 184 -12.76 -12.75 -2.36
N TRP A 185 -13.48 -12.13 -1.45
CA TRP A 185 -13.29 -12.31 -0.02
C TRP A 185 -14.48 -13.04 0.58
N GLN A 186 -14.20 -14.06 1.38
CA GLN A 186 -15.20 -14.85 2.06
C GLN A 186 -14.79 -15.13 3.50
N ALA A 187 -15.74 -14.98 4.42
CA ALA A 187 -15.54 -15.29 5.83
C ALA A 187 -16.78 -15.94 6.43
N GLN A 188 -16.59 -16.76 7.45
CA GLN A 188 -17.64 -17.25 8.33
C GLN A 188 -17.29 -16.90 9.76
N THR A 189 -18.24 -16.29 10.45
CA THR A 189 -18.12 -15.96 11.87
C THR A 189 -19.24 -16.66 12.63
N ARG A 190 -18.91 -17.27 13.76
CA ARG A 190 -19.91 -17.84 14.69
C ARG A 190 -19.80 -17.11 16.01
N GLN A 191 -20.94 -16.59 16.48
CA GLN A 191 -21.05 -15.86 17.72
C GLN A 191 -22.05 -16.56 18.64
N ARG A 192 -21.70 -16.70 19.91
CA ARG A 192 -22.61 -17.15 20.97
C ARG A 192 -22.79 -16.04 21.97
N THR A 193 -24.03 -15.68 22.23
CA THR A 193 -24.39 -14.63 23.18
C THR A 193 -25.28 -15.24 24.24
N SER A 194 -25.03 -14.88 25.49
CA SER A 194 -25.90 -15.22 26.63
C SER A 194 -26.17 -13.95 27.40
N SER A 195 -27.45 -13.65 27.61
CA SER A 195 -27.89 -12.52 28.42
C SER A 195 -28.84 -13.01 29.52
N CYS A 196 -28.82 -12.38 30.68
CA CYS A 196 -29.64 -12.69 31.80
C CYS A 196 -30.20 -11.43 32.44
N ILE A 197 -31.49 -11.35 32.63
CA ILE A 197 -32.18 -10.24 33.27
C ILE A 197 -33.06 -10.79 34.38
N GLN A 198 -32.83 -10.28 35.61
CA GLN A 198 -33.63 -10.63 36.79
C GLN A 198 -34.54 -9.45 37.13
N VAL A 199 -35.83 -9.66 37.01
CA VAL A 199 -36.90 -8.76 37.50
C VAL A 199 -37.74 -9.57 38.48
N ASP A 200 -39.01 -9.73 38.28
CA ASP A 200 -39.86 -10.68 39.02
C ASP A 200 -39.65 -12.12 38.55
N THR A 201 -39.27 -12.28 37.27
CA THR A 201 -38.93 -13.55 36.62
C THR A 201 -37.49 -13.48 36.18
N LEU A 202 -36.75 -14.59 36.30
CA LEU A 202 -35.43 -14.74 35.69
C LEU A 202 -35.58 -15.03 34.24
N TRP A 203 -35.20 -14.07 33.41
CA TRP A 203 -35.14 -14.20 31.94
C TRP A 203 -33.72 -14.48 31.50
N GLU A 204 -33.52 -15.57 30.76
CA GLU A 204 -32.26 -15.91 30.14
C GLU A 204 -32.50 -16.02 28.63
N GLN A 205 -31.60 -15.42 27.83
CA GLN A 205 -31.55 -15.57 26.40
C GLN A 205 -30.20 -16.16 25.98
N LYS A 206 -30.24 -17.19 25.18
CA LYS A 206 -29.06 -17.78 24.55
C LYS A 206 -29.24 -17.71 23.04
N ALA A 207 -28.26 -17.10 22.38
CA ALA A 207 -28.27 -16.98 20.92
C ALA A 207 -26.99 -17.56 20.34
N GLU A 208 -27.15 -18.35 19.28
CA GLU A 208 -26.04 -18.77 18.43
C GLU A 208 -26.29 -18.19 17.02
N THR A 209 -25.38 -17.30 16.58
CA THR A 209 -25.48 -16.64 15.31
C THR A 209 -24.31 -17.06 14.42
N THR A 210 -24.61 -17.56 13.23
CA THR A 210 -23.64 -17.80 12.17
C THR A 210 -23.80 -16.72 11.11
N VAL A 211 -22.68 -16.08 10.74
CA VAL A 211 -22.65 -15.05 9.71
C VAL A 211 -21.72 -15.51 8.61
N ASP A 212 -22.29 -15.74 7.43
CA ASP A 212 -21.58 -16.04 6.19
C ASP A 212 -21.45 -14.78 5.35
N GLN A 213 -20.21 -14.30 5.18
CA GLN A 213 -19.91 -13.08 4.43
C GLN A 213 -19.24 -13.41 3.11
N SER A 214 -19.60 -12.69 2.06
CA SER A 214 -18.95 -12.76 0.76
C SER A 214 -18.87 -11.37 0.15
N SER A 215 -17.74 -11.03 -0.41
CA SER A 215 -17.55 -9.80 -1.18
C SER A 215 -16.81 -10.11 -2.47
N ARG A 216 -17.35 -9.65 -3.59
CA ARG A 216 -16.71 -9.77 -4.90
C ARG A 216 -16.60 -8.41 -5.52
N SER A 217 -15.42 -8.10 -6.05
CA SER A 217 -15.21 -6.84 -6.75
C SER A 217 -14.24 -6.99 -7.90
N VAL A 218 -14.44 -6.14 -8.91
CA VAL A 218 -13.47 -5.87 -9.96
C VAL A 218 -13.11 -4.39 -9.87
N TYR A 219 -11.83 -4.11 -9.76
CA TYR A 219 -11.29 -2.78 -9.84
C TYR A 219 -10.42 -2.65 -11.08
N GLY A 220 -10.58 -1.56 -11.80
CA GLY A 220 -9.76 -1.21 -12.96
C GLY A 220 -9.20 0.19 -12.83
N GLN A 221 -7.95 0.36 -13.23
CA GLN A 221 -7.29 1.66 -13.32
C GLN A 221 -6.58 1.77 -14.66
N LEU A 222 -6.71 2.92 -15.31
CA LEU A 222 -5.98 3.28 -16.51
C LEU A 222 -5.50 4.71 -16.35
N GLY A 223 -4.25 4.99 -16.74
CA GLY A 223 -3.74 6.33 -16.65
C GLY A 223 -2.60 6.59 -17.61
N ALA A 224 -2.36 7.87 -17.81
CA ALA A 224 -1.28 8.38 -18.62
C ALA A 224 -0.65 9.59 -17.93
N ASN A 225 0.68 9.60 -17.86
CA ASN A 225 1.47 10.73 -17.43
C ASN A 225 2.39 11.14 -18.57
N TYR A 226 2.60 12.43 -18.72
CA TYR A 226 3.53 12.97 -19.71
C TYR A 226 4.43 14.02 -19.08
N GLU A 227 5.72 13.76 -19.10
CA GLU A 227 6.78 14.70 -18.70
C GLU A 227 7.23 15.48 -19.94
N VAL A 228 6.77 16.73 -20.08
CA VAL A 228 7.18 17.60 -21.19
C VAL A 228 8.68 17.91 -21.07
N ASN A 229 9.14 18.15 -19.84
CA ASN A 229 10.54 18.38 -19.46
C ASN A 229 10.69 18.22 -17.95
N GLU A 230 11.88 18.49 -17.40
CA GLU A 230 12.17 18.36 -15.94
C GLU A 230 11.31 19.27 -15.04
N HIS A 231 10.62 20.25 -15.62
CA HIS A 231 9.88 21.27 -14.90
C HIS A 231 8.36 21.17 -15.10
N HIS A 232 7.90 20.47 -16.13
CA HIS A 232 6.49 20.43 -16.50
C HIS A 232 6.03 19.00 -16.72
N SER A 233 5.00 18.60 -16.01
CA SER A 233 4.34 17.31 -16.16
C SER A 233 2.82 17.44 -16.04
N PHE A 234 2.09 16.56 -16.72
CA PHE A 234 0.66 16.42 -16.57
C PHE A 234 0.25 14.97 -16.75
N GLY A 235 -0.94 14.66 -16.28
CA GLY A 235 -1.47 13.32 -16.41
C GLY A 235 -2.95 13.25 -16.10
N ALA A 236 -3.51 12.09 -16.44
CA ALA A 236 -4.87 11.75 -16.10
C ALA A 236 -4.97 10.27 -15.73
N THR A 237 -5.90 9.96 -14.83
CA THR A 237 -6.19 8.61 -14.37
C THR A 237 -7.69 8.40 -14.31
N TYR A 238 -8.15 7.28 -14.83
CA TYR A 238 -9.48 6.76 -14.63
C TYR A 238 -9.42 5.54 -13.73
N GLU A 239 -10.33 5.47 -12.77
CA GLU A 239 -10.52 4.34 -11.87
C GLU A 239 -11.98 3.90 -11.89
N GLY A 240 -12.22 2.61 -11.97
CA GLY A 240 -13.54 2.02 -11.87
C GLY A 240 -13.55 0.89 -10.84
N ASN A 241 -14.57 0.86 -9.99
CA ASN A 241 -14.79 -0.20 -9.01
C ASN A 241 -16.21 -0.72 -9.12
N LYS A 242 -16.35 -2.02 -9.35
CA LYS A 242 -17.65 -2.72 -9.39
C LYS A 242 -17.63 -3.83 -8.36
N GLY A 243 -18.42 -3.64 -7.28
CA GLY A 243 -18.78 -4.71 -6.35
C GLY A 243 -20.05 -5.40 -6.83
N PHE A 244 -20.10 -6.72 -6.72
CA PHE A 244 -21.25 -7.52 -7.13
C PHE A 244 -21.37 -8.79 -6.31
N ASN A 245 -22.60 -9.24 -6.07
CA ASN A 245 -22.88 -10.41 -5.24
C ASN A 245 -22.15 -10.36 -3.90
N SER A 246 -22.04 -9.16 -3.33
CA SER A 246 -21.48 -8.95 -1.99
C SER A 246 -22.59 -8.94 -0.97
N GLY A 247 -22.32 -9.43 0.24
CA GLY A 247 -23.33 -9.43 1.28
C GLY A 247 -23.00 -10.35 2.44
N ALA A 248 -24.03 -10.56 3.28
CA ALA A 248 -23.93 -11.43 4.43
C ALA A 248 -25.24 -12.17 4.66
N ASP A 249 -25.16 -13.46 4.93
CA ASP A 249 -26.24 -14.29 5.41
C ASP A 249 -26.07 -14.49 6.93
N PHE A 250 -27.06 -14.04 7.70
CA PHE A 250 -27.12 -14.21 9.16
C PHE A 250 -28.16 -15.28 9.48
N ILE A 251 -27.75 -16.30 10.18
CA ILE A 251 -28.65 -17.33 10.73
C ILE A 251 -28.46 -17.30 12.23
N SER A 252 -29.52 -17.03 12.97
CA SER A 252 -29.49 -16.92 14.42
C SER A 252 -30.59 -17.73 15.08
N ASP A 253 -30.19 -18.67 15.92
CA ASP A 253 -31.07 -19.46 16.77
C ASP A 253 -31.05 -18.87 18.18
N ASN A 254 -32.20 -18.40 18.65
CA ASN A 254 -32.36 -17.78 19.95
C ASN A 254 -33.32 -18.58 20.78
N THR A 255 -32.88 -19.02 21.98
CA THR A 255 -33.72 -19.67 22.98
C THR A 255 -33.91 -18.74 24.15
N MET A 256 -35.16 -18.45 24.48
CA MET A 256 -35.57 -17.67 25.63
C MET A 256 -36.04 -18.60 26.75
N TYR A 257 -35.60 -18.33 27.96
CA TYR A 257 -35.99 -19.09 29.17
C TYR A 257 -36.66 -18.12 30.16
N ALA A 258 -37.74 -18.59 30.78
CA ALA A 258 -38.36 -17.97 31.94
C ALA A 258 -38.18 -18.91 33.15
N ASN A 259 -37.49 -18.48 34.21
CA ASN A 259 -37.19 -19.29 35.38
C ASN A 259 -36.59 -20.66 35.01
N LYS A 260 -35.65 -20.70 34.07
CA LYS A 260 -34.97 -21.91 33.52
C LYS A 260 -35.83 -22.82 32.66
N THR A 261 -37.09 -22.49 32.39
CA THR A 261 -37.96 -23.23 31.48
C THR A 261 -37.93 -22.54 30.13
N VAL A 262 -37.85 -23.30 29.02
CA VAL A 262 -37.92 -22.75 27.68
C VAL A 262 -39.25 -22.02 27.55
N TYR A 263 -39.17 -20.74 27.18
CA TYR A 263 -40.33 -19.89 26.94
C TYR A 263 -40.64 -19.79 25.46
N ASP A 264 -39.58 -19.59 24.64
CA ASP A 264 -39.72 -19.46 23.18
C ASP A 264 -38.40 -19.83 22.49
N VAL A 265 -38.52 -20.30 21.23
CA VAL A 265 -37.39 -20.55 20.32
C VAL A 265 -37.63 -19.75 19.04
N LEU A 266 -36.72 -18.83 18.76
CA LEU A 266 -36.83 -17.91 17.64
C LEU A 266 -35.71 -18.19 16.65
N HIS A 267 -36.08 -18.41 15.39
CA HIS A 267 -35.16 -18.59 14.28
C HIS A 267 -35.18 -17.34 13.39
N TYR A 268 -34.05 -16.65 13.33
CA TYR A 268 -33.87 -15.48 12.46
C TYR A 268 -32.99 -15.84 11.29
N GLN A 269 -33.45 -15.46 10.09
CA GLN A 269 -32.63 -15.49 8.89
C GLN A 269 -32.66 -14.12 8.22
N THR A 270 -31.51 -13.50 8.13
CA THR A 270 -31.36 -12.20 7.47
C THR A 270 -30.32 -12.32 6.36
N ARG A 271 -30.69 -11.90 5.16
CA ARG A 271 -29.78 -11.77 4.01
C ARG A 271 -29.58 -10.30 3.70
N MET A 272 -28.35 -9.88 3.65
CA MET A 272 -27.94 -8.55 3.18
C MET A 272 -27.22 -8.71 1.85
N GLU A 273 -27.60 -7.88 0.87
CA GLU A 273 -26.95 -7.82 -0.44
C GLU A 273 -26.50 -6.39 -0.69
N THR A 274 -25.28 -6.25 -1.21
CA THR A 274 -24.65 -4.96 -1.49
C THR A 274 -24.06 -4.98 -2.88
N ASP A 275 -24.50 -4.03 -3.71
CA ASP A 275 -23.92 -3.74 -5.01
C ASP A 275 -23.29 -2.35 -4.98
N VAL A 276 -22.06 -2.24 -5.48
CA VAL A 276 -21.31 -0.98 -5.53
C VAL A 276 -20.85 -0.72 -6.94
N ASN A 277 -21.00 0.51 -7.41
CA ASN A 277 -20.46 0.96 -8.68
C ASN A 277 -19.88 2.35 -8.50
N GLN A 278 -18.57 2.52 -8.76
CA GLN A 278 -17.87 3.77 -8.55
C GLN A 278 -16.94 4.05 -9.72
N HIS A 279 -16.88 5.31 -10.14
CA HIS A 279 -15.99 5.80 -11.17
C HIS A 279 -15.32 7.07 -10.68
N LYS A 280 -14.03 7.17 -10.91
CA LYS A 280 -13.23 8.34 -10.57
C LYS A 280 -12.34 8.71 -11.73
N VAL A 281 -12.28 9.99 -12.03
CA VAL A 281 -11.32 10.57 -12.97
C VAL A 281 -10.51 11.59 -12.20
N ASN A 282 -9.21 11.52 -12.32
CA ASN A 282 -8.29 12.53 -11.82
C ASN A 282 -7.50 13.10 -12.99
N ALA A 283 -7.27 14.42 -12.99
CA ALA A 283 -6.35 15.08 -13.91
C ALA A 283 -5.47 16.05 -13.13
N TYR A 284 -4.19 16.07 -13.42
CA TYR A 284 -3.25 16.95 -12.77
C TYR A 284 -2.29 17.62 -13.74
N TYR A 285 -1.80 18.76 -13.32
CA TYR A 285 -0.66 19.46 -13.95
C TYR A 285 0.26 19.98 -12.84
N GLU A 286 1.56 19.83 -13.05
CA GLU A 286 2.60 20.40 -12.21
C GLU A 286 3.62 21.11 -13.10
N GLY A 287 3.86 22.40 -12.84
CA GLY A 287 4.78 23.20 -13.63
C GLY A 287 5.60 24.15 -12.76
N ARG A 288 6.93 24.08 -12.88
CA ARG A 288 7.86 25.00 -12.26
C ARG A 288 8.38 25.97 -13.33
N PHE A 289 7.90 27.20 -13.31
CA PHE A 289 8.21 28.25 -14.27
C PHE A 289 9.56 28.92 -13.97
N ASN A 290 9.92 29.00 -12.70
CA ASN A 290 11.21 29.52 -12.22
C ASN A 290 11.42 29.07 -10.75
N ASP A 291 12.53 29.49 -10.14
CA ASP A 291 12.87 29.12 -8.76
C ASP A 291 11.89 29.64 -7.69
N LYS A 292 11.00 30.58 -8.07
CA LYS A 292 10.04 31.22 -7.16
C LYS A 292 8.58 30.87 -7.46
N LEU A 293 8.29 30.29 -8.62
CA LEU A 293 6.92 30.04 -9.07
C LEU A 293 6.75 28.58 -9.49
N THR A 294 6.00 27.86 -8.71
CA THR A 294 5.48 26.53 -9.05
C THR A 294 3.96 26.58 -9.06
N ILE A 295 3.34 26.07 -10.11
CA ILE A 295 1.89 25.96 -10.23
C ILE A 295 1.55 24.46 -10.25
N SER A 296 0.66 24.07 -9.32
CA SER A 296 0.09 22.74 -9.26
C SER A 296 -1.43 22.83 -9.41
N PHE A 297 -1.97 22.05 -10.32
CA PHE A 297 -3.39 21.90 -10.53
C PHE A 297 -3.77 20.43 -10.36
N ASN A 298 -4.87 20.16 -9.66
CA ASN A 298 -5.40 18.82 -9.49
C ASN A 298 -6.92 18.90 -9.53
N ALA A 299 -7.56 18.08 -10.34
CA ALA A 299 -9.01 17.99 -10.46
C ALA A 299 -9.47 16.54 -10.34
N ASP A 300 -10.46 16.31 -9.50
CA ASP A 300 -11.11 15.02 -9.32
C ASP A 300 -12.58 15.11 -9.72
N TRP A 301 -13.03 14.12 -10.45
CA TRP A 301 -14.45 13.84 -10.67
C TRP A 301 -14.76 12.44 -10.16
N LEU A 302 -15.80 12.35 -9.33
CA LEU A 302 -16.23 11.09 -8.71
C LEU A 302 -17.73 10.93 -8.92
N THR A 303 -18.14 9.74 -9.33
CA THR A 303 -19.54 9.32 -9.36
C THR A 303 -19.67 7.87 -8.93
N GLY A 304 -20.80 7.52 -8.37
CA GLY A 304 -21.05 6.15 -7.97
C GLY A 304 -22.42 5.95 -7.35
N SER A 305 -22.76 4.68 -7.20
CA SER A 305 -23.96 4.22 -6.53
C SER A 305 -23.62 3.05 -5.60
N SER A 306 -24.33 2.96 -4.49
CA SER A 306 -24.31 1.81 -3.60
C SER A 306 -25.77 1.44 -3.32
N GLU A 307 -26.13 0.21 -3.61
CA GLU A 307 -27.46 -0.32 -3.34
C GLU A 307 -27.32 -1.42 -2.27
N ASN A 308 -28.07 -1.26 -1.18
CA ASN A 308 -28.13 -2.25 -0.10
C ASN A 308 -29.56 -2.77 0.00
N ARG A 309 -29.72 -4.08 -0.05
CA ARG A 309 -31.00 -4.77 0.14
C ARG A 309 -30.89 -5.67 1.34
N MET A 310 -31.94 -5.70 2.17
CA MET A 310 -32.02 -6.57 3.32
C MET A 310 -33.36 -7.32 3.29
N PHE A 311 -33.24 -8.63 3.46
CA PHE A 311 -34.37 -9.55 3.57
C PHE A 311 -34.28 -10.22 4.94
N ALA A 312 -35.33 -10.14 5.74
CA ALA A 312 -35.35 -10.73 7.07
C ALA A 312 -36.61 -11.60 7.23
N ASN A 313 -36.41 -12.81 7.76
CA ASN A 313 -37.49 -13.73 8.14
C ASN A 313 -37.28 -14.10 9.61
N GLU A 314 -38.41 -14.21 10.33
CA GLU A 314 -38.47 -14.66 11.72
C GLU A 314 -39.53 -15.76 11.81
N ASN A 315 -39.17 -16.87 12.47
CA ASN A 315 -40.08 -17.95 12.80
C ASN A 315 -39.98 -18.21 14.30
N SER A 316 -41.11 -18.35 14.98
CA SER A 316 -41.22 -18.75 16.39
C SER A 316 -41.81 -20.18 16.46
N GLU A 317 -41.30 -20.99 17.40
CA GLU A 317 -41.78 -22.33 17.69
C GLU A 317 -42.55 -22.34 19.03
N MET A 318 -43.47 -21.38 19.23
CA MET A 318 -44.38 -21.42 20.39
C MET A 318 -45.43 -22.52 20.23
#